data_5b8b4b664ccac523e3b84ad673661893
#
_entry.id   5b8b4b664ccac523e3b84ad673661893
#
_cell.length_a   1.000
_cell.length_b   1.000
_cell.length_c   1.000
_cell.angle_alpha   90.00
_cell.angle_beta   90.00
_cell.angle_gamma   90.00
#
_symmetry.space_group_name_H-M   'P 1'
#
loop_
_entity.id
_entity.type
_entity.pdbx_description
1 polymer ?
#
loop_
_entity_poly.entity_id
_entity_poly.type
_entity_poly.pdbx_seq_one_letter_code
_entity_poly.pdbx_strand_id
1 'polypeptide(L)'
;MIQRLTRGSALLAVLLVLAGCAVGPTYEKPSAAAPAAFKEAALPAAEAGTWKPAEPSEDALRGAWWKVFGDEGLNQLEDEAQQANQNLQAAAARLAQSRALQREARAGFFPTLDAAFGPNRQRPSAVSQGLPDGTSTSPVTTWRAQGAVSYEADLFGRVASTADAATADAQQSEALYRSVLLALQADVATTYFLVREQDAESQLYRQTVKLRTDTLQLIQRRYDAGDISELDLARAKAELASAQSEALGIDRRRAASEHALAVLLGRAPSDFTMPPQPIEKVALSIPAGLPSTLLERRPDIAAAERAMAAANARVGAAKSAFFPRLDITGAFGYESSDLGNLFQWSSRTFLLGPLVGAALSMPIFDGGRRQAGLDRARAVYEEDVAVYRQTVLNAFREVEDNLANLRILSDQTKAQDAAVDASARAAKLSHTQYREGSISYLDVIEADRSVLLQQRVAVQLSGEQARSAVELIRAIGGGWENPVPPETVAAK
;
A
#
# COMPACT_ATOMS: atom_id res chain seq x y z
N MET A 1 -1.27 6.07 66.97
CA MET A 1 -0.21 5.88 65.97
C MET A 1 -0.49 4.67 65.06
N ILE A 2 -1.08 3.60 65.56
CA ILE A 2 -1.39 2.34 64.84
C ILE A 2 -2.47 2.53 63.71
N GLN A 3 -3.49 3.39 63.90
CA GLN A 3 -4.54 3.63 62.90
C GLN A 3 -4.06 4.42 61.63
N ARG A 4 -2.94 5.13 61.72
CA ARG A 4 -2.34 5.79 60.53
C ARG A 4 -1.51 4.83 59.67
N LEU A 5 -0.90 3.83 60.30
CA LEU A 5 -0.13 2.78 59.58
C LEU A 5 -1.07 1.85 58.79
N THR A 6 -2.23 1.46 59.34
CA THR A 6 -3.19 0.59 58.66
C THR A 6 -3.86 1.28 57.48
N ARG A 7 -4.08 2.59 57.49
CA ARG A 7 -4.61 3.36 56.36
C ARG A 7 -3.57 3.52 55.24
N GLY A 8 -2.29 3.67 55.55
CA GLY A 8 -1.20 3.72 54.59
C GLY A 8 -0.98 2.37 53.88
N SER A 9 -1.06 1.28 54.61
CA SER A 9 -0.93 -0.08 54.05
C SER A 9 -2.11 -0.47 53.17
N ALA A 10 -3.35 -0.03 53.53
CA ALA A 10 -4.52 -0.25 52.70
C ALA A 10 -4.48 0.57 51.41
N LEU A 11 -4.00 1.82 51.46
CA LEU A 11 -3.79 2.64 50.24
C LEU A 11 -2.69 2.07 49.34
N LEU A 12 -1.60 1.56 49.90
CA LEU A 12 -0.51 0.92 49.15
C LEU A 12 -0.95 -0.40 48.52
N ALA A 13 -1.76 -1.19 49.22
CA ALA A 13 -2.35 -2.42 48.69
C ALA A 13 -3.34 -2.13 47.55
N VAL A 14 -4.15 -1.08 47.65
CA VAL A 14 -5.05 -0.63 46.57
C VAL A 14 -4.24 -0.10 45.39
N LEU A 15 -3.14 0.62 45.60
CA LEU A 15 -2.24 1.08 44.53
C LEU A 15 -1.47 -0.07 43.87
N LEU A 16 -1.11 -1.13 44.58
CA LEU A 16 -0.48 -2.34 44.04
C LEU A 16 -1.46 -3.22 43.23
N VAL A 17 -2.75 -3.20 43.58
CA VAL A 17 -3.80 -3.88 42.78
C VAL A 17 -4.15 -3.08 41.53
N LEU A 18 -3.93 -1.77 41.52
CA LEU A 18 -4.08 -0.87 40.35
C LEU A 18 -2.92 -0.95 39.35
N ALA A 19 -1.82 -1.63 39.69
CA ALA A 19 -0.83 -2.05 38.68
C ALA A 19 -1.44 -3.22 37.88
N GLY A 20 -2.39 -2.90 36.98
CA GLY A 20 -3.22 -3.83 36.25
C GLY A 20 -2.39 -4.93 35.58
N CYS A 21 -2.61 -6.18 35.97
CA CYS A 21 -2.08 -7.34 35.30
C CYS A 21 -2.75 -7.44 33.92
N ALA A 22 -2.14 -6.87 32.88
CA ALA A 22 -2.57 -7.14 31.52
C ALA A 22 -2.50 -8.66 31.27
N VAL A 23 -3.65 -9.29 31.07
CA VAL A 23 -3.74 -10.75 30.84
C VAL A 23 -3.50 -11.13 29.37
N GLY A 24 -3.31 -10.15 28.49
CA GLY A 24 -3.01 -10.33 27.07
C GLY A 24 -1.64 -10.98 26.85
N PRO A 25 -1.44 -11.67 25.73
CA PRO A 25 -0.12 -12.12 25.32
C PRO A 25 0.75 -10.91 24.93
N THR A 26 2.03 -10.96 25.30
CA THR A 26 3.01 -10.00 24.81
C THR A 26 3.21 -10.24 23.32
N TYR A 27 3.19 -9.17 22.52
CA TYR A 27 3.48 -9.28 21.11
C TYR A 27 4.98 -9.52 20.89
N GLU A 28 5.28 -10.58 20.16
CA GLU A 28 6.63 -10.88 19.68
C GLU A 28 6.56 -11.05 18.16
N LYS A 29 7.39 -10.29 17.44
CA LYS A 29 7.46 -10.39 15.99
C LYS A 29 7.93 -11.79 15.58
N PRO A 30 7.13 -12.56 14.82
CA PRO A 30 7.57 -13.87 14.37
C PRO A 30 8.81 -13.77 13.49
N SER A 31 9.76 -14.66 13.67
CA SER A 31 10.93 -14.73 12.81
C SER A 31 10.52 -15.11 11.38
N ALA A 32 10.92 -14.30 10.40
CA ALA A 32 10.92 -14.68 9.01
C ALA A 32 12.35 -15.09 8.64
N ALA A 33 12.53 -16.30 8.12
CA ALA A 33 13.84 -16.75 7.68
C ALA A 33 14.22 -15.95 6.42
N ALA A 34 15.14 -15.01 6.56
CA ALA A 34 15.71 -14.29 5.43
C ALA A 34 16.98 -15.04 4.94
N PRO A 35 17.14 -15.24 3.62
CA PRO A 35 18.35 -15.82 3.05
C PRO A 35 19.56 -14.92 3.30
N ALA A 36 20.77 -15.50 3.30
CA ALA A 36 22.01 -14.77 3.57
C ALA A 36 22.37 -13.75 2.47
N ALA A 37 21.98 -14.04 1.23
CA ALA A 37 22.18 -13.19 0.06
C ALA A 37 21.11 -13.53 -0.99
N PHE A 38 20.89 -12.62 -1.92
CA PHE A 38 20.12 -12.91 -3.12
C PHE A 38 20.97 -13.82 -4.02
N LYS A 39 20.36 -14.86 -4.56
CA LYS A 39 21.00 -15.81 -5.48
C LYS A 39 21.47 -15.13 -6.77
N GLU A 40 20.67 -14.22 -7.28
CA GLU A 40 20.90 -13.53 -8.54
C GLU A 40 21.72 -12.22 -8.41
N ALA A 41 22.00 -11.78 -7.17
CA ALA A 41 22.88 -10.64 -6.96
C ALA A 41 24.35 -11.05 -7.18
N ALA A 42 25.00 -10.50 -8.19
CA ALA A 42 26.45 -10.59 -8.35
C ALA A 42 27.13 -9.65 -7.34
N LEU A 43 27.09 -9.99 -6.04
CA LEU A 43 27.81 -9.24 -5.03
C LEU A 43 29.26 -9.75 -4.96
N PRO A 44 30.28 -8.86 -4.99
CA PRO A 44 31.62 -9.22 -4.60
C PRO A 44 31.58 -9.78 -3.17
N ALA A 45 32.26 -10.88 -2.91
CA ALA A 45 32.28 -11.55 -1.61
C ALA A 45 32.73 -10.66 -0.43
N ALA A 46 33.37 -9.49 -0.72
CA ALA A 46 33.79 -8.49 0.26
C ALA A 46 32.65 -7.57 0.77
N GLU A 47 31.50 -7.52 0.09
CA GLU A 47 30.34 -6.68 0.47
C GLU A 47 29.20 -7.47 1.14
N ALA A 48 29.38 -8.78 1.36
CA ALA A 48 28.48 -9.57 2.19
C ALA A 48 28.62 -9.09 3.65
N GLY A 49 27.80 -8.11 4.02
CA GLY A 49 27.83 -7.47 5.34
C GLY A 49 27.48 -8.46 6.46
N THR A 50 27.89 -8.13 7.67
CA THR A 50 27.49 -8.85 8.88
C THR A 50 25.98 -8.74 9.12
N TRP A 51 25.34 -9.85 9.43
CA TRP A 51 23.94 -9.91 9.81
C TRP A 51 23.66 -9.02 11.02
N LYS A 52 22.70 -8.12 10.90
CA LYS A 52 22.08 -7.46 12.04
C LYS A 52 20.59 -7.81 12.08
N PRO A 53 19.95 -7.82 13.26
CA PRO A 53 18.48 -7.90 13.34
C PRO A 53 17.86 -6.78 12.51
N ALA A 54 16.79 -7.11 11.76
CA ALA A 54 16.05 -6.13 11.00
C ALA A 54 15.27 -5.22 11.96
N GLU A 55 15.60 -3.93 11.97
CA GLU A 55 14.84 -2.92 12.69
C GLU A 55 13.93 -2.18 11.68
N PRO A 56 12.63 -2.02 11.96
CA PRO A 56 11.72 -1.29 11.09
C PRO A 56 12.26 0.12 10.83
N SER A 57 12.41 0.46 9.55
CA SER A 57 12.82 1.79 9.11
C SER A 57 11.87 2.37 8.07
N GLU A 58 10.60 2.00 8.19
CA GLU A 58 9.52 2.46 7.31
C GLU A 58 9.30 3.97 7.33
N ASP A 59 9.81 4.66 8.36
CA ASP A 59 9.75 6.12 8.49
C ASP A 59 10.87 6.84 7.72
N ALA A 60 11.89 6.12 7.25
CA ALA A 60 12.93 6.73 6.45
C ALA A 60 12.35 7.34 5.17
N LEU A 61 12.64 8.63 4.94
CA LEU A 61 12.26 9.32 3.70
C LEU A 61 13.01 8.65 2.55
N ARG A 62 12.25 8.04 1.63
CA ARG A 62 12.81 7.24 0.54
C ARG A 62 13.14 8.04 -0.71
N GLY A 63 13.02 9.37 -0.62
CA GLY A 63 13.38 10.32 -1.64
C GLY A 63 12.59 10.17 -2.94
N ALA A 64 12.92 11.01 -3.91
CA ALA A 64 12.40 10.95 -5.27
C ALA A 64 13.29 9.99 -6.09
N TRP A 65 13.12 8.68 -5.90
CA TRP A 65 13.97 7.63 -6.49
C TRP A 65 13.99 7.67 -8.03
N TRP A 66 12.90 8.14 -8.65
CA TRP A 66 12.80 8.25 -10.12
C TRP A 66 13.78 9.27 -10.71
N LYS A 67 14.33 10.19 -9.90
CA LYS A 67 15.36 11.14 -10.35
C LYS A 67 16.66 10.48 -10.81
N VAL A 68 16.87 9.22 -10.44
CA VAL A 68 18.04 8.43 -10.90
C VAL A 68 18.01 8.25 -12.42
N PHE A 69 16.85 8.33 -13.07
CA PHE A 69 16.70 8.25 -14.52
C PHE A 69 17.12 9.55 -15.25
N GLY A 70 17.29 10.66 -14.53
CA GLY A 70 17.73 11.94 -15.11
C GLY A 70 16.72 12.57 -16.07
N ASP A 71 15.46 12.15 -16.04
CA ASP A 71 14.40 12.59 -16.96
C ASP A 71 13.47 13.60 -16.27
N GLU A 72 13.53 14.84 -16.72
CA GLU A 72 12.72 15.94 -16.16
C GLU A 72 11.23 15.77 -16.47
N GLY A 73 10.88 15.17 -17.60
CA GLY A 73 9.49 14.85 -17.93
C GLY A 73 8.89 13.85 -16.96
N LEU A 74 9.65 12.81 -16.61
CA LEU A 74 9.24 11.86 -15.58
C LEU A 74 9.09 12.55 -14.22
N ASN A 75 10.05 13.41 -13.83
CA ASN A 75 10.00 14.13 -12.56
C ASN A 75 8.69 14.92 -12.39
N GLN A 76 8.30 15.66 -13.42
CA GLN A 76 7.08 16.49 -13.40
C GLN A 76 5.81 15.61 -13.29
N LEU A 77 5.76 14.49 -14.01
CA LEU A 77 4.61 13.57 -13.96
C LEU A 77 4.48 12.89 -12.60
N GLU A 78 5.59 12.52 -11.98
CA GLU A 78 5.61 11.95 -10.63
C GLU A 78 5.10 12.93 -9.58
N ASP A 79 5.56 14.18 -9.63
CA ASP A 79 5.10 15.23 -8.72
C ASP A 79 3.61 15.51 -8.90
N GLU A 80 3.11 15.51 -10.13
CA GLU A 80 1.69 15.69 -10.43
C GLU A 80 0.86 14.50 -9.93
N ALA A 81 1.28 13.26 -10.21
CA ALA A 81 0.58 12.06 -9.77
C ALA A 81 0.39 12.03 -8.26
N GLN A 82 1.43 12.37 -7.50
CA GLN A 82 1.36 12.38 -6.04
C GLN A 82 0.35 13.41 -5.49
N GLN A 83 0.11 14.49 -6.22
CA GLN A 83 -0.83 15.54 -5.78
C GLN A 83 -2.27 15.25 -6.19
N ALA A 84 -2.48 14.64 -7.36
CA ALA A 84 -3.79 14.57 -7.99
C ALA A 84 -4.39 13.17 -8.10
N ASN A 85 -3.63 12.11 -7.85
CA ASN A 85 -4.12 10.73 -7.99
C ASN A 85 -5.23 10.40 -7.00
N GLN A 86 -6.39 9.97 -7.51
CA GLN A 86 -7.59 9.72 -6.70
C GLN A 86 -7.45 8.46 -5.81
N ASN A 87 -6.71 7.45 -6.23
CA ASN A 87 -6.46 6.26 -5.42
C ASN A 87 -5.57 6.59 -4.21
N LEU A 88 -4.58 7.47 -4.40
CA LEU A 88 -3.73 7.95 -3.31
C LEU A 88 -4.54 8.81 -2.31
N GLN A 89 -5.43 9.68 -2.80
CA GLN A 89 -6.34 10.45 -1.95
C GLN A 89 -7.29 9.54 -1.16
N ALA A 90 -7.82 8.49 -1.78
CA ALA A 90 -8.64 7.49 -1.10
C ALA A 90 -7.84 6.74 -0.01
N ALA A 91 -6.58 6.40 -0.27
CA ALA A 91 -5.70 5.79 0.73
C ALA A 91 -5.41 6.74 1.91
N ALA A 92 -5.18 8.03 1.64
CA ALA A 92 -5.02 9.06 2.67
C ALA A 92 -6.29 9.22 3.53
N ALA A 93 -7.46 9.17 2.92
CA ALA A 93 -8.74 9.21 3.64
C ALA A 93 -8.94 7.97 4.53
N ARG A 94 -8.55 6.77 4.07
CA ARG A 94 -8.57 5.54 4.90
C ARG A 94 -7.63 5.65 6.10
N LEU A 95 -6.44 6.22 5.91
CA LEU A 95 -5.52 6.50 7.02
C LEU A 95 -6.13 7.48 8.03
N ALA A 96 -6.76 8.57 7.56
CA ALA A 96 -7.44 9.52 8.43
C ALA A 96 -8.58 8.87 9.23
N GLN A 97 -9.36 7.97 8.59
CA GLN A 97 -10.42 7.17 9.21
C GLN A 97 -9.84 6.26 10.30
N SER A 98 -8.77 5.52 10.02
CA SER A 98 -8.14 4.61 10.98
C SER A 98 -7.56 5.38 12.19
N ARG A 99 -6.96 6.56 11.97
CA ARG A 99 -6.52 7.45 13.05
C ARG A 99 -7.68 8.00 13.88
N ALA A 100 -8.86 8.20 13.31
CA ALA A 100 -10.06 8.57 14.06
C ALA A 100 -10.56 7.42 14.95
N LEU A 101 -10.59 6.19 14.42
CA LEU A 101 -10.92 4.98 15.19
C LEU A 101 -9.91 4.73 16.33
N GLN A 102 -8.64 5.01 16.12
CA GLN A 102 -7.63 4.97 17.19
C GLN A 102 -7.95 5.95 18.32
N ARG A 103 -8.36 7.20 17.99
CA ARG A 103 -8.76 8.18 19.01
C ARG A 103 -10.03 7.76 19.74
N GLU A 104 -11.00 7.19 19.02
CA GLU A 104 -12.23 6.63 19.60
C GLU A 104 -11.91 5.50 20.59
N ALA A 105 -11.06 4.54 20.22
CA ALA A 105 -10.65 3.48 21.13
C ALA A 105 -9.92 4.02 22.37
N ARG A 106 -9.06 5.03 22.21
CA ARG A 106 -8.38 5.69 23.32
C ARG A 106 -9.33 6.48 24.24
N ALA A 107 -10.47 6.95 23.75
CA ALA A 107 -11.47 7.60 24.57
C ALA A 107 -12.04 6.66 25.64
N GLY A 108 -11.96 5.34 25.46
CA GLY A 108 -12.32 4.35 26.48
C GLY A 108 -11.51 4.43 27.79
N PHE A 109 -10.35 5.09 27.79
CA PHE A 109 -9.59 5.37 29.01
C PHE A 109 -10.18 6.49 29.87
N PHE A 110 -11.17 7.22 29.38
CA PHE A 110 -11.78 8.36 30.07
C PHE A 110 -13.25 8.06 30.36
N PRO A 111 -13.79 8.64 31.45
CA PRO A 111 -15.22 8.55 31.73
C PRO A 111 -16.05 9.27 30.66
N THR A 112 -17.23 8.73 30.37
CA THR A 112 -18.26 9.43 29.59
C THR A 112 -19.14 10.24 30.56
N LEU A 113 -19.56 11.42 30.11
CA LEU A 113 -20.50 12.27 30.84
C LEU A 113 -21.65 12.58 29.88
N ASP A 114 -22.83 12.11 30.24
CA ASP A 114 -24.05 12.29 29.49
C ASP A 114 -25.01 13.22 30.23
N ALA A 115 -25.80 14.04 29.55
CA ALA A 115 -26.85 14.82 30.10
C ALA A 115 -28.19 14.38 29.53
N ALA A 116 -29.19 14.18 30.40
CA ALA A 116 -30.53 13.77 30.02
C ALA A 116 -31.57 14.70 30.62
N PHE A 117 -32.56 15.09 29.82
CA PHE A 117 -33.70 15.83 30.26
C PHE A 117 -34.97 15.21 29.65
N GLY A 118 -35.99 14.99 30.52
CA GLY A 118 -37.27 14.50 30.01
C GLY A 118 -38.19 13.94 31.12
N PRO A 119 -39.45 13.66 30.75
CA PRO A 119 -40.39 12.99 31.65
C PRO A 119 -40.13 11.48 31.65
N ASN A 120 -40.21 10.87 32.83
CA ASN A 120 -40.30 9.43 33.05
C ASN A 120 -41.67 9.12 33.68
N ARG A 121 -42.46 8.27 33.01
CA ARG A 121 -43.73 7.83 33.58
C ARG A 121 -43.65 6.37 33.97
N GLN A 122 -43.79 6.15 35.26
CA GLN A 122 -43.70 4.80 35.83
C GLN A 122 -44.84 4.57 36.84
N ARG A 123 -45.23 3.31 36.99
CA ARG A 123 -46.10 2.86 38.07
C ARG A 123 -45.25 2.05 39.04
N PRO A 124 -44.85 2.62 40.19
CA PRO A 124 -44.10 1.86 41.18
C PRO A 124 -44.98 0.76 41.78
N SER A 125 -44.40 -0.37 42.19
CA SER A 125 -45.11 -1.40 42.92
C SER A 125 -45.43 -0.90 44.37
N ALA A 126 -46.56 -1.35 44.94
CA ALA A 126 -46.90 -1.01 46.33
C ALA A 126 -45.76 -1.39 47.31
N VAL A 127 -45.19 -2.56 47.15
CA VAL A 127 -44.10 -3.06 47.98
C VAL A 127 -42.82 -2.18 47.90
N SER A 128 -42.51 -1.67 46.68
CA SER A 128 -41.33 -0.76 46.52
C SER A 128 -41.52 0.59 47.22
N GLN A 129 -42.75 0.97 47.51
CA GLN A 129 -43.10 2.17 48.30
C GLN A 129 -43.35 1.89 49.77
N GLY A 130 -43.13 0.67 50.24
CA GLY A 130 -43.38 0.27 51.61
C GLY A 130 -44.88 0.19 51.97
N LEU A 131 -45.77 0.13 50.96
CA LEU A 131 -47.21 -0.01 51.15
C LEU A 131 -47.60 -1.49 51.29
N PRO A 132 -48.75 -1.80 51.99
CA PRO A 132 -49.23 -3.17 52.11
C PRO A 132 -49.49 -3.82 50.71
N ASP A 133 -49.29 -5.14 50.68
CA ASP A 133 -49.55 -5.91 49.44
C ASP A 133 -51.01 -5.77 49.03
N GLY A 134 -51.25 -5.69 47.72
CA GLY A 134 -52.60 -5.45 47.18
C GLY A 134 -52.99 -3.96 47.07
N THR A 135 -52.19 -3.02 47.59
CA THR A 135 -52.47 -1.59 47.43
C THR A 135 -52.34 -1.16 45.98
N SER A 136 -53.35 -0.54 45.41
CA SER A 136 -53.30 -0.01 44.04
C SER A 136 -52.46 1.28 43.97
N THR A 137 -51.37 1.27 43.19
CA THR A 137 -50.58 2.47 42.94
C THR A 137 -50.96 3.09 41.59
N SER A 138 -50.95 4.43 41.52
CA SER A 138 -51.20 5.14 40.25
C SER A 138 -49.91 5.43 39.50
N PRO A 139 -49.94 5.48 38.16
CA PRO A 139 -48.77 5.94 37.40
C PRO A 139 -48.40 7.37 37.73
N VAL A 140 -47.13 7.63 38.04
CA VAL A 140 -46.57 8.96 38.32
C VAL A 140 -45.66 9.36 37.16
N THR A 141 -45.80 10.62 36.70
CA THR A 141 -44.85 11.22 35.77
C THR A 141 -43.85 12.04 36.57
N THR A 142 -42.57 11.78 36.36
CA THR A 142 -41.48 12.48 37.02
C THR A 142 -40.61 13.13 35.97
N TRP A 143 -40.37 14.41 36.05
CA TRP A 143 -39.44 15.14 35.24
C TRP A 143 -38.03 14.98 35.82
N ARG A 144 -37.06 14.69 34.93
CA ARG A 144 -35.64 14.52 35.30
C ARG A 144 -34.77 15.43 34.48
N ALA A 145 -33.80 16.06 35.13
CA ALA A 145 -32.69 16.77 34.51
C ALA A 145 -31.43 16.27 35.23
N GLN A 146 -30.70 15.35 34.55
CA GLN A 146 -29.61 14.59 35.20
C GLN A 146 -28.37 14.56 34.30
N GLY A 147 -27.20 14.69 34.96
CA GLY A 147 -25.92 14.27 34.40
C GLY A 147 -25.60 12.84 34.85
N ALA A 148 -25.16 11.99 33.92
CA ALA A 148 -24.71 10.64 34.20
C ALA A 148 -23.24 10.50 33.87
N VAL A 149 -22.47 9.82 34.73
CA VAL A 149 -21.09 9.44 34.45
C VAL A 149 -20.99 7.93 34.38
N SER A 150 -20.23 7.44 33.38
CA SER A 150 -19.90 6.03 33.24
C SER A 150 -18.43 5.87 32.92
N TYR A 151 -17.76 4.96 33.59
CA TYR A 151 -16.34 4.65 33.40
C TYR A 151 -16.07 3.18 33.70
N GLU A 152 -15.38 2.51 32.77
CA GLU A 152 -14.85 1.17 32.97
C GLU A 152 -13.40 1.26 33.47
N ALA A 153 -13.17 0.82 34.72
CA ALA A 153 -11.81 0.72 35.24
C ALA A 153 -11.12 -0.52 34.66
N ASP A 154 -10.09 -0.31 33.87
CA ASP A 154 -9.41 -1.38 33.10
C ASP A 154 -8.44 -2.17 33.99
N LEU A 155 -8.98 -3.10 34.77
CA LEU A 155 -8.21 -3.93 35.72
C LEU A 155 -7.44 -5.08 35.00
N PHE A 156 -7.94 -5.55 33.85
CA PHE A 156 -7.42 -6.74 33.17
C PHE A 156 -6.96 -6.45 31.74
N GLY A 157 -6.81 -5.17 31.36
CA GLY A 157 -6.25 -4.74 30.09
C GLY A 157 -7.19 -4.87 28.90
N ARG A 158 -8.52 -4.91 29.09
CA ARG A 158 -9.49 -4.94 27.99
C ARG A 158 -9.48 -3.66 27.16
N VAL A 159 -9.57 -2.52 27.85
CA VAL A 159 -9.56 -1.18 27.22
C VAL A 159 -8.18 -0.93 26.60
N ALA A 160 -7.11 -1.24 27.33
CA ALA A 160 -5.73 -1.11 26.85
C ALA A 160 -5.52 -1.95 25.58
N SER A 161 -5.86 -3.25 25.59
CA SER A 161 -5.73 -4.12 24.44
C SER A 161 -6.56 -3.66 23.23
N THR A 162 -7.74 -3.06 23.47
CA THR A 162 -8.57 -2.50 22.40
C THR A 162 -7.92 -1.24 21.80
N ALA A 163 -7.35 -0.37 22.62
CA ALA A 163 -6.62 0.81 22.16
C ALA A 163 -5.31 0.46 21.45
N ASP A 164 -4.60 -0.58 21.91
CA ASP A 164 -3.40 -1.10 21.27
C ASP A 164 -3.72 -1.70 19.89
N ALA A 165 -4.80 -2.48 19.80
CA ALA A 165 -5.28 -3.02 18.53
C ALA A 165 -5.58 -1.88 17.53
N ALA A 166 -6.34 -0.87 17.94
CA ALA A 166 -6.67 0.28 17.10
C ALA A 166 -5.42 1.13 16.74
N THR A 167 -4.41 1.14 17.61
CA THR A 167 -3.13 1.80 17.32
C THR A 167 -2.35 1.05 16.26
N ALA A 168 -2.28 -0.27 16.36
CA ALA A 168 -1.65 -1.11 15.34
C ALA A 168 -2.41 -1.06 14.00
N ASP A 169 -3.76 -1.00 14.00
CA ASP A 169 -4.57 -0.78 12.78
C ASP A 169 -4.26 0.57 12.11
N ALA A 170 -4.05 1.62 12.90
CA ALA A 170 -3.68 2.92 12.35
C ALA A 170 -2.27 2.89 11.73
N GLN A 171 -1.32 2.21 12.36
CA GLN A 171 0.02 1.97 11.81
C GLN A 171 -0.01 1.10 10.55
N GLN A 172 -0.85 0.05 10.52
CA GLN A 172 -1.09 -0.74 9.32
C GLN A 172 -1.61 0.12 8.17
N SER A 173 -2.62 0.96 8.44
CA SER A 173 -3.20 1.87 7.44
C SER A 173 -2.17 2.88 6.92
N GLU A 174 -1.25 3.33 7.75
CA GLU A 174 -0.14 4.20 7.35
C GLU A 174 0.84 3.48 6.42
N ALA A 175 1.22 2.26 6.77
CA ALA A 175 2.07 1.43 5.92
C ALA A 175 1.40 1.10 4.57
N LEU A 176 0.09 0.83 4.57
CA LEU A 176 -0.69 0.64 3.33
C LEU A 176 -0.74 1.91 2.47
N TYR A 177 -0.89 3.10 3.07
CA TYR A 177 -0.80 4.35 2.34
C TYR A 177 0.56 4.51 1.63
N ARG A 178 1.66 4.20 2.33
CA ARG A 178 3.01 4.23 1.76
C ARG A 178 3.18 3.18 0.65
N SER A 179 2.56 2.01 0.78
CA SER A 179 2.55 0.98 -0.25
C SER A 179 1.84 1.45 -1.52
N VAL A 180 0.67 2.10 -1.37
CA VAL A 180 -0.07 2.70 -2.50
C VAL A 180 0.74 3.81 -3.17
N LEU A 181 1.43 4.65 -2.40
CA LEU A 181 2.29 5.70 -2.94
C LEU A 181 3.45 5.11 -3.76
N LEU A 182 4.15 4.11 -3.23
CA LEU A 182 5.25 3.45 -3.93
C LEU A 182 4.77 2.76 -5.22
N ALA A 183 3.60 2.11 -5.15
CA ALA A 183 2.99 1.48 -6.33
C ALA A 183 2.63 2.54 -7.39
N LEU A 184 2.01 3.66 -7.00
CA LEU A 184 1.69 4.76 -7.91
C LEU A 184 2.94 5.28 -8.63
N GLN A 185 4.00 5.54 -7.88
CA GLN A 185 5.27 6.00 -8.46
C GLN A 185 5.83 5.01 -9.47
N ALA A 186 5.82 3.72 -9.14
CA ALA A 186 6.29 2.68 -10.07
C ALA A 186 5.38 2.56 -11.30
N ASP A 187 4.06 2.66 -11.14
CA ASP A 187 3.11 2.59 -12.25
C ASP A 187 3.25 3.80 -13.19
N VAL A 188 3.48 5.01 -12.66
CA VAL A 188 3.77 6.22 -13.46
C VAL A 188 5.04 6.03 -14.26
N ALA A 189 6.14 5.66 -13.62
CA ALA A 189 7.42 5.46 -14.30
C ALA A 189 7.37 4.34 -15.35
N THR A 190 6.74 3.20 -15.02
CA THR A 190 6.58 2.08 -15.94
C THR A 190 5.74 2.46 -17.16
N THR A 191 4.61 3.15 -16.95
CA THR A 191 3.75 3.62 -18.04
C THR A 191 4.44 4.69 -18.87
N TYR A 192 5.19 5.60 -18.23
CA TYR A 192 6.01 6.59 -18.92
C TYR A 192 7.00 5.94 -19.88
N PHE A 193 7.82 5.00 -19.41
CA PHE A 193 8.79 4.30 -20.25
C PHE A 193 8.12 3.45 -21.34
N LEU A 194 6.93 2.91 -21.09
CA LEU A 194 6.15 2.22 -22.13
C LEU A 194 5.72 3.19 -23.24
N VAL A 195 5.25 4.40 -22.92
CA VAL A 195 4.93 5.41 -23.93
C VAL A 195 6.17 5.83 -24.71
N ARG A 196 7.32 6.02 -24.05
CA ARG A 196 8.60 6.35 -24.71
C ARG A 196 9.10 5.24 -25.63
N GLU A 197 8.94 3.98 -25.25
CA GLU A 197 9.21 2.81 -26.12
C GLU A 197 8.33 2.84 -27.37
N GLN A 198 7.02 3.08 -27.20
CA GLN A 198 6.07 3.15 -28.30
C GLN A 198 6.33 4.37 -29.20
N ASP A 199 6.82 5.48 -28.67
CA ASP A 199 7.31 6.62 -29.45
C ASP A 199 8.50 6.22 -30.35
N ALA A 200 9.44 5.44 -29.83
CA ALA A 200 10.58 4.92 -30.58
C ALA A 200 10.14 3.91 -31.67
N GLU A 201 9.23 2.98 -31.34
CA GLU A 201 8.64 2.10 -32.34
C GLU A 201 7.90 2.88 -33.44
N SER A 202 7.09 3.89 -33.08
CA SER A 202 6.36 4.73 -34.03
C SER A 202 7.34 5.46 -34.98
N GLN A 203 8.42 6.00 -34.43
CA GLN A 203 9.47 6.64 -35.26
C GLN A 203 10.10 5.66 -36.23
N LEU A 204 10.45 4.44 -35.79
CA LEU A 204 11.00 3.40 -36.63
C LEU A 204 10.06 3.03 -37.80
N TYR A 205 8.78 2.83 -37.52
CA TYR A 205 7.80 2.48 -38.53
C TYR A 205 7.47 3.63 -39.49
N ARG A 206 7.44 4.88 -39.02
CA ARG A 206 7.29 6.06 -39.88
C ARG A 206 8.45 6.18 -40.88
N GLN A 207 9.68 5.91 -40.45
CA GLN A 207 10.84 5.85 -41.33
C GLN A 207 10.72 4.71 -42.33
N THR A 208 10.27 3.51 -41.89
CA THR A 208 10.04 2.37 -42.75
C THR A 208 8.95 2.64 -43.80
N VAL A 209 7.82 3.23 -43.42
CA VAL A 209 6.75 3.63 -44.35
C VAL A 209 7.27 4.58 -45.41
N LYS A 210 8.08 5.58 -45.02
CA LYS A 210 8.70 6.50 -45.96
C LYS A 210 9.62 5.76 -46.93
N LEU A 211 10.53 4.92 -46.44
CA LEU A 211 11.43 4.11 -47.27
C LEU A 211 10.67 3.23 -48.25
N ARG A 212 9.63 2.52 -47.81
CA ARG A 212 8.80 1.66 -48.66
C ARG A 212 7.97 2.45 -49.67
N THR A 213 7.54 3.67 -49.33
CA THR A 213 6.88 4.59 -50.27
C THR A 213 7.82 4.99 -51.38
N ASP A 214 9.06 5.39 -51.06
CA ASP A 214 10.07 5.78 -52.02
C ASP A 214 10.45 4.59 -52.93
N THR A 215 10.57 3.39 -52.32
CA THR A 215 10.83 2.13 -53.04
C THR A 215 9.69 1.78 -54.00
N LEU A 216 8.41 1.87 -53.53
CA LEU A 216 7.26 1.60 -54.41
C LEU A 216 7.23 2.55 -55.63
N GLN A 217 7.57 3.83 -55.45
CA GLN A 217 7.65 4.76 -56.58
C GLN A 217 8.71 4.39 -57.59
N LEU A 218 9.86 3.86 -57.13
CA LEU A 218 10.89 3.36 -58.01
C LEU A 218 10.44 2.10 -58.77
N ILE A 219 9.86 1.13 -58.06
CA ILE A 219 9.33 -0.13 -58.61
C ILE A 219 8.21 0.16 -59.63
N GLN A 220 7.30 1.09 -59.33
CA GLN A 220 6.24 1.50 -60.26
C GLN A 220 6.82 2.05 -61.58
N ARG A 221 7.82 2.96 -61.52
CA ARG A 221 8.47 3.49 -62.73
C ARG A 221 9.16 2.41 -63.55
N ARG A 222 9.80 1.43 -62.93
CA ARG A 222 10.44 0.30 -63.66
C ARG A 222 9.40 -0.63 -64.26
N TYR A 223 8.26 -0.85 -63.60
CA TYR A 223 7.16 -1.61 -64.17
C TYR A 223 6.55 -0.91 -65.41
N ASP A 224 6.30 0.39 -65.31
CA ASP A 224 5.77 1.19 -66.41
C ASP A 224 6.73 1.22 -67.62
N ALA A 225 8.04 1.10 -67.38
CA ALA A 225 9.08 0.96 -68.37
C ALA A 225 9.21 -0.49 -68.97
N GLY A 226 8.51 -1.48 -68.37
CA GLY A 226 8.59 -2.89 -68.79
C GLY A 226 9.81 -3.64 -68.22
N ASP A 227 10.55 -3.06 -67.25
CA ASP A 227 11.80 -3.65 -66.72
C ASP A 227 11.59 -4.74 -65.70
N ILE A 228 10.42 -4.79 -65.06
CA ILE A 228 10.12 -5.73 -63.98
C ILE A 228 8.70 -6.30 -64.09
N SER A 229 8.44 -7.37 -63.32
CA SER A 229 7.17 -8.08 -63.35
C SER A 229 6.09 -7.39 -62.48
N GLU A 230 4.81 -7.63 -62.83
CA GLU A 230 3.67 -7.21 -61.99
C GLU A 230 3.76 -7.81 -60.56
N LEU A 231 4.37 -8.99 -60.43
CA LEU A 231 4.58 -9.64 -59.12
C LEU A 231 5.43 -8.77 -58.21
N ASP A 232 6.48 -8.14 -58.69
CA ASP A 232 7.36 -7.27 -57.90
C ASP A 232 6.66 -5.99 -57.47
N LEU A 233 5.84 -5.43 -58.38
CA LEU A 233 4.98 -4.28 -58.04
C LEU A 233 3.94 -4.63 -56.96
N ALA A 234 3.28 -5.78 -57.09
CA ALA A 234 2.31 -6.25 -56.10
C ALA A 234 2.97 -6.50 -54.75
N ARG A 235 4.19 -7.07 -54.71
CA ARG A 235 4.99 -7.23 -53.49
C ARG A 235 5.31 -5.88 -52.84
N ALA A 236 5.78 -4.91 -53.62
CA ALA A 236 6.10 -3.59 -53.10
C ALA A 236 4.86 -2.88 -52.50
N LYS A 237 3.69 -3.00 -53.14
CA LYS A 237 2.41 -2.49 -52.60
C LYS A 237 2.03 -3.18 -51.31
N ALA A 238 2.17 -4.52 -51.22
CA ALA A 238 1.87 -5.30 -50.02
C ALA A 238 2.78 -4.89 -48.84
N GLU A 239 4.08 -4.68 -49.09
CA GLU A 239 5.04 -4.24 -48.08
C GLU A 239 4.71 -2.87 -47.51
N LEU A 240 4.35 -1.91 -48.38
CA LEU A 240 3.94 -0.58 -47.93
C LEU A 240 2.66 -0.65 -47.08
N ALA A 241 1.64 -1.37 -47.54
CA ALA A 241 0.37 -1.51 -46.83
C ALA A 241 0.56 -2.19 -45.48
N SER A 242 1.41 -3.22 -45.41
CA SER A 242 1.77 -3.90 -44.15
C SER A 242 2.43 -2.93 -43.15
N ALA A 243 3.43 -2.15 -43.61
CA ALA A 243 4.11 -1.18 -42.75
C ALA A 243 3.18 -0.06 -42.24
N GLN A 244 2.26 0.41 -43.08
CA GLN A 244 1.24 1.38 -42.72
C GLN A 244 0.28 0.81 -41.66
N SER A 245 -0.16 -0.45 -41.83
CA SER A 245 -1.03 -1.12 -40.84
C SER A 245 -0.36 -1.28 -39.49
N GLU A 246 0.92 -1.68 -39.46
CA GLU A 246 1.69 -1.81 -38.21
C GLU A 246 1.92 -0.46 -37.56
N ALA A 247 2.25 0.60 -38.30
CA ALA A 247 2.39 1.96 -37.77
C ALA A 247 1.11 2.42 -37.05
N LEU A 248 -0.06 2.22 -37.69
CA LEU A 248 -1.36 2.54 -37.06
C LEU A 248 -1.63 1.68 -35.82
N GLY A 249 -1.18 0.41 -35.84
CA GLY A 249 -1.26 -0.48 -34.68
C GLY A 249 -0.45 0.04 -33.48
N ILE A 250 0.72 0.62 -33.72
CA ILE A 250 1.56 1.25 -32.69
C ILE A 250 0.90 2.53 -32.16
N ASP A 251 0.43 3.40 -33.05
CA ASP A 251 -0.23 4.65 -32.66
C ASP A 251 -1.46 4.37 -31.79
N ARG A 252 -2.21 3.29 -32.08
CA ARG A 252 -3.33 2.84 -31.22
C ARG A 252 -2.88 2.40 -29.84
N ARG A 253 -1.78 1.60 -29.73
CA ARG A 253 -1.24 1.17 -28.43
C ARG A 253 -0.72 2.35 -27.63
N ARG A 254 0.00 3.26 -28.30
CA ARG A 254 0.50 4.49 -27.68
C ARG A 254 -0.61 5.35 -27.10
N ALA A 255 -1.70 5.55 -27.86
CA ALA A 255 -2.87 6.29 -27.36
C ALA A 255 -3.46 5.65 -26.09
N ALA A 256 -3.57 4.31 -26.05
CA ALA A 256 -4.06 3.60 -24.88
C ALA A 256 -3.13 3.78 -23.65
N SER A 257 -1.82 3.72 -23.86
CA SER A 257 -0.83 3.94 -22.79
C SER A 257 -0.83 5.40 -22.28
N GLU A 258 -0.99 6.36 -23.19
CA GLU A 258 -1.14 7.79 -22.84
C GLU A 258 -2.40 8.04 -22.01
N HIS A 259 -3.53 7.41 -22.39
CA HIS A 259 -4.76 7.49 -21.60
C HIS A 259 -4.60 6.85 -20.20
N ALA A 260 -3.88 5.73 -20.09
CA ALA A 260 -3.58 5.12 -18.80
C ALA A 260 -2.72 6.04 -17.92
N LEU A 261 -1.71 6.69 -18.52
CA LEU A 261 -0.89 7.66 -17.80
C LEU A 261 -1.72 8.85 -17.31
N ALA A 262 -2.62 9.39 -18.13
CA ALA A 262 -3.53 10.48 -17.74
C ALA A 262 -4.35 10.12 -16.48
N VAL A 263 -4.85 8.90 -16.40
CA VAL A 263 -5.61 8.41 -15.22
C VAL A 263 -4.73 8.35 -13.98
N LEU A 264 -3.46 7.90 -14.10
CA LEU A 264 -2.50 7.91 -12.99
C LEU A 264 -2.21 9.32 -12.49
N LEU A 265 -2.22 10.31 -13.39
CA LEU A 265 -2.05 11.74 -13.07
C LEU A 265 -3.34 12.38 -12.51
N GLY A 266 -4.44 11.63 -12.40
CA GLY A 266 -5.73 12.18 -11.98
C GLY A 266 -6.40 13.12 -12.99
N ARG A 267 -6.00 13.05 -14.27
CA ARG A 267 -6.56 13.86 -15.38
C ARG A 267 -7.55 13.05 -16.22
N ALA A 268 -8.50 13.77 -16.84
CA ALA A 268 -9.28 13.17 -17.91
C ALA A 268 -8.37 12.90 -19.13
N PRO A 269 -8.46 11.73 -19.77
CA PRO A 269 -7.62 11.42 -20.94
C PRO A 269 -7.76 12.42 -22.09
N SER A 270 -8.92 13.11 -22.22
CA SER A 270 -9.14 14.19 -23.20
C SER A 270 -8.30 15.45 -22.97
N ASP A 271 -7.81 15.66 -21.75
CA ASP A 271 -7.14 16.89 -21.31
C ASP A 271 -5.63 16.69 -21.14
N PHE A 272 -5.14 15.52 -21.56
CA PHE A 272 -3.73 15.16 -21.45
C PHE A 272 -3.16 14.76 -22.80
N THR A 273 -2.00 15.29 -23.12
CA THR A 273 -1.22 14.90 -24.28
C THR A 273 0.25 14.93 -23.94
N MET A 274 0.92 13.82 -24.23
CA MET A 274 2.36 13.67 -24.02
C MET A 274 3.10 13.84 -25.36
N PRO A 275 4.01 14.80 -25.49
CA PRO A 275 4.79 14.99 -26.71
C PRO A 275 5.60 13.74 -27.05
N PRO A 276 5.60 13.28 -28.34
CA PRO A 276 6.40 12.14 -28.76
C PRO A 276 7.88 12.39 -28.53
N GLN A 277 8.51 11.46 -27.82
CA GLN A 277 9.96 11.46 -27.59
C GLN A 277 10.42 10.01 -27.45
N PRO A 278 11.36 9.53 -28.30
CA PRO A 278 11.83 8.15 -28.22
C PRO A 278 12.57 7.90 -26.91
N ILE A 279 12.54 6.64 -26.45
CA ILE A 279 13.27 6.23 -25.26
C ILE A 279 14.78 6.35 -25.48
N GLU A 280 15.48 6.89 -24.49
CA GLU A 280 16.95 6.86 -24.43
C GLU A 280 17.41 5.58 -23.73
N LYS A 281 18.61 5.09 -24.07
CA LYS A 281 19.18 3.90 -23.41
C LYS A 281 19.43 4.20 -21.93
N VAL A 282 18.77 3.47 -21.05
CA VAL A 282 18.92 3.60 -19.60
C VAL A 282 20.00 2.61 -19.15
N ALA A 283 21.14 3.13 -18.69
CA ALA A 283 22.21 2.34 -18.09
C ALA A 283 22.28 2.61 -16.59
N LEU A 284 21.52 1.85 -15.80
CA LEU A 284 21.49 1.96 -14.34
C LEU A 284 22.09 0.71 -13.70
N SER A 285 22.95 0.93 -12.68
CA SER A 285 23.38 -0.09 -11.73
C SER A 285 22.64 0.12 -10.43
N ILE A 286 21.72 -0.79 -10.10
CA ILE A 286 20.89 -0.70 -8.89
C ILE A 286 21.43 -1.67 -7.85
N PRO A 287 21.94 -1.19 -6.68
CA PRO A 287 22.38 -2.07 -5.63
C PRO A 287 21.16 -2.75 -4.96
N ALA A 288 21.11 -4.08 -5.02
CA ALA A 288 20.00 -4.84 -4.44
C ALA A 288 19.96 -4.80 -2.90
N GLY A 289 21.07 -4.47 -2.25
CA GLY A 289 21.18 -4.51 -0.79
C GLY A 289 21.20 -5.94 -0.24
N LEU A 290 21.01 -6.07 1.08
CA LEU A 290 20.90 -7.36 1.75
C LEU A 290 19.43 -7.79 1.85
N PRO A 291 19.11 -9.10 1.79
CA PRO A 291 17.74 -9.59 1.95
C PRO A 291 17.06 -9.13 3.24
N SER A 292 17.81 -9.01 4.33
CA SER A 292 17.29 -8.52 5.62
C SER A 292 16.79 -7.07 5.55
N THR A 293 17.35 -6.23 4.68
CA THR A 293 16.91 -4.82 4.55
C THR A 293 15.52 -4.69 3.92
N LEU A 294 15.05 -5.68 3.18
CA LEU A 294 13.67 -5.70 2.67
C LEU A 294 12.65 -5.69 3.80
N LEU A 295 12.93 -6.45 4.88
CA LEU A 295 12.05 -6.54 6.05
C LEU A 295 11.90 -5.19 6.78
N GLU A 296 12.85 -4.28 6.58
CA GLU A 296 12.85 -2.94 7.15
C GLU A 296 12.23 -1.90 6.20
N ARG A 297 12.35 -2.12 4.89
CA ARG A 297 12.08 -1.09 3.88
C ARG A 297 10.69 -1.19 3.23
N ARG A 298 10.18 -2.39 3.05
CA ARG A 298 8.92 -2.59 2.30
C ARG A 298 7.70 -2.26 3.13
N PRO A 299 6.88 -1.30 2.68
CA PRO A 299 5.69 -0.88 3.43
C PRO A 299 4.60 -1.97 3.47
N ASP A 300 4.51 -2.87 2.50
CA ASP A 300 3.59 -4.00 2.52
C ASP A 300 3.95 -5.03 3.60
N ILE A 301 5.25 -5.28 3.82
CA ILE A 301 5.73 -6.13 4.91
C ILE A 301 5.43 -5.48 6.26
N ALA A 302 5.65 -4.17 6.39
CA ALA A 302 5.31 -3.42 7.59
C ALA A 302 3.80 -3.46 7.87
N ALA A 303 2.95 -3.31 6.85
CA ALA A 303 1.51 -3.43 7.00
C ALA A 303 1.06 -4.81 7.50
N ALA A 304 1.63 -5.89 6.96
CA ALA A 304 1.32 -7.24 7.39
C ALA A 304 1.79 -7.51 8.84
N GLU A 305 2.94 -6.96 9.24
CA GLU A 305 3.43 -7.05 10.61
C GLU A 305 2.52 -6.29 11.60
N ARG A 306 2.06 -5.09 11.25
CA ARG A 306 1.12 -4.32 12.08
C ARG A 306 -0.25 -4.99 12.19
N ALA A 307 -0.71 -5.70 11.16
CA ALA A 307 -1.93 -6.52 11.22
C ALA A 307 -1.80 -7.62 12.30
N MET A 308 -0.67 -8.34 12.33
CA MET A 308 -0.40 -9.33 13.39
C MET A 308 -0.40 -8.69 14.78
N ALA A 309 0.23 -7.52 14.94
CA ALA A 309 0.24 -6.80 16.21
C ALA A 309 -1.18 -6.44 16.67
N ALA A 310 -2.03 -5.96 15.74
CA ALA A 310 -3.43 -5.68 16.01
C ALA A 310 -4.21 -6.94 16.42
N ALA A 311 -4.02 -8.05 15.69
CA ALA A 311 -4.66 -9.32 16.01
C ALA A 311 -4.21 -9.86 17.37
N ASN A 312 -2.91 -9.76 17.71
CA ASN A 312 -2.39 -10.15 19.03
C ASN A 312 -3.04 -9.34 20.16
N ALA A 313 -3.18 -8.02 19.97
CA ALA A 313 -3.87 -7.18 20.94
C ALA A 313 -5.36 -7.57 21.08
N ARG A 314 -6.03 -7.94 19.98
CA ARG A 314 -7.42 -8.47 20.02
C ARG A 314 -7.52 -9.80 20.75
N VAL A 315 -6.50 -10.67 20.70
CA VAL A 315 -6.44 -11.86 21.56
C VAL A 315 -6.42 -11.45 23.03
N GLY A 316 -5.66 -10.42 23.39
CA GLY A 316 -5.63 -9.85 24.74
C GLY A 316 -7.00 -9.36 25.20
N ALA A 317 -7.69 -8.58 24.34
CA ALA A 317 -9.06 -8.10 24.61
C ALA A 317 -10.07 -9.26 24.77
N ALA A 318 -9.98 -10.31 23.92
CA ALA A 318 -10.85 -11.49 24.02
C ALA A 318 -10.57 -12.30 25.30
N LYS A 319 -9.30 -12.41 25.70
CA LYS A 319 -8.90 -13.10 26.92
C LYS A 319 -9.36 -12.36 28.18
N SER A 320 -9.33 -11.02 28.17
CA SER A 320 -9.80 -10.21 29.30
C SER A 320 -11.30 -10.38 29.58
N ALA A 321 -12.11 -10.81 28.59
CA ALA A 321 -13.53 -11.09 28.76
C ALA A 321 -13.84 -12.26 29.74
N PHE A 322 -12.86 -13.05 30.11
CA PHE A 322 -13.00 -14.11 31.12
C PHE A 322 -12.88 -13.57 32.55
N PHE A 323 -12.41 -12.34 32.72
CA PHE A 323 -12.17 -11.71 34.01
C PHE A 323 -13.28 -10.74 34.39
N PRO A 324 -13.44 -10.41 35.69
CA PRO A 324 -14.43 -9.46 36.11
C PRO A 324 -14.21 -8.06 35.53
N ARG A 325 -15.30 -7.38 35.16
CA ARG A 325 -15.28 -5.99 34.70
C ARG A 325 -15.75 -5.08 35.84
N LEU A 326 -15.03 -4.01 36.08
CA LEU A 326 -15.38 -3.00 37.06
C LEU A 326 -15.92 -1.77 36.35
N ASP A 327 -17.24 -1.59 36.44
CA ASP A 327 -17.94 -0.41 35.91
C ASP A 327 -18.26 0.56 37.05
N ILE A 328 -17.85 1.82 36.91
CA ILE A 328 -18.14 2.91 37.81
C ILE A 328 -19.22 3.77 37.18
N THR A 329 -20.39 3.85 37.77
CA THR A 329 -21.53 4.61 37.26
C THR A 329 -22.14 5.50 38.30
N GLY A 330 -22.59 6.68 37.90
CA GLY A 330 -23.31 7.59 38.78
C GLY A 330 -24.18 8.56 38.01
N ALA A 331 -25.27 8.97 38.58
CA ALA A 331 -26.11 10.03 38.05
C ALA A 331 -26.45 11.03 39.14
N PHE A 332 -26.48 12.30 38.81
CA PHE A 332 -26.78 13.40 39.70
C PHE A 332 -27.60 14.45 38.94
N GLY A 333 -28.48 15.14 39.67
CA GLY A 333 -29.32 16.16 39.02
C GLY A 333 -30.56 16.49 39.83
N TYR A 334 -31.64 16.69 39.13
CA TYR A 334 -32.93 17.11 39.69
C TYR A 334 -34.03 16.16 39.20
N GLU A 335 -34.97 15.86 40.08
CA GLU A 335 -36.15 15.07 39.80
C GLU A 335 -37.37 15.66 40.50
N SER A 336 -38.49 15.86 39.78
CA SER A 336 -39.73 16.41 40.35
C SER A 336 -40.95 15.87 39.60
N SER A 337 -42.07 15.71 40.29
CA SER A 337 -43.36 15.42 39.68
C SER A 337 -43.97 16.63 38.97
N ASP A 338 -43.50 17.84 39.27
CA ASP A 338 -43.91 19.09 38.66
C ASP A 338 -42.71 19.78 38.00
N LEU A 339 -42.87 20.13 36.73
CA LEU A 339 -41.83 20.80 35.93
C LEU A 339 -41.44 22.16 36.53
N GLY A 340 -42.40 22.90 37.12
CA GLY A 340 -42.15 24.21 37.76
C GLY A 340 -41.24 24.13 38.97
N ASN A 341 -41.19 22.98 39.64
CA ASN A 341 -40.37 22.73 40.82
C ASN A 341 -39.08 21.96 40.54
N LEU A 342 -38.80 21.62 39.26
CA LEU A 342 -37.72 20.73 38.90
C LEU A 342 -36.36 21.22 39.39
N PHE A 343 -36.05 22.50 39.24
CA PHE A 343 -34.74 23.05 39.58
C PHE A 343 -34.66 23.63 41.02
N GLN A 344 -35.64 23.31 41.89
CA GLN A 344 -35.57 23.67 43.28
C GLN A 344 -34.51 22.85 44.04
N TRP A 345 -33.92 23.40 45.08
CA TRP A 345 -32.92 22.70 45.88
C TRP A 345 -33.42 21.40 46.48
N SER A 346 -34.69 21.31 46.79
CA SER A 346 -35.39 20.12 47.32
C SER A 346 -35.58 19.02 46.28
N SER A 347 -35.49 19.33 44.99
CA SER A 347 -35.64 18.36 43.86
C SER A 347 -34.32 17.72 43.45
N ARG A 348 -33.22 17.99 44.14
CA ARG A 348 -31.93 17.36 43.88
C ARG A 348 -31.99 15.88 44.19
N THR A 349 -31.42 15.09 43.27
CA THR A 349 -31.31 13.66 43.41
C THR A 349 -29.94 13.18 42.96
N PHE A 350 -29.50 12.05 43.49
CA PHE A 350 -28.35 11.33 42.98
C PHE A 350 -28.65 9.84 43.03
N LEU A 351 -28.09 9.11 42.06
CA LEU A 351 -28.09 7.66 42.00
C LEU A 351 -26.64 7.21 41.83
N LEU A 352 -26.16 6.49 42.80
CA LEU A 352 -24.90 5.74 42.63
C LEU A 352 -25.27 4.32 42.27
N GLY A 353 -24.57 3.75 41.25
CA GLY A 353 -24.79 2.38 40.79
C GLY A 353 -24.63 1.35 41.93
N PRO A 354 -24.88 0.08 41.69
CA PRO A 354 -24.76 -0.96 42.69
C PRO A 354 -23.41 -0.89 43.41
N LEU A 355 -23.39 -1.12 44.71
CA LEU A 355 -22.19 -1.00 45.55
C LEU A 355 -21.55 0.42 45.55
N VAL A 356 -22.38 1.45 45.82
CA VAL A 356 -21.90 2.84 45.96
C VAL A 356 -21.20 3.38 44.70
N GLY A 357 -21.77 3.13 43.53
CA GLY A 357 -21.27 3.65 42.23
C GLY A 357 -20.31 2.73 41.50
N ALA A 358 -19.92 1.61 42.08
CA ALA A 358 -19.07 0.62 41.44
C ALA A 358 -19.79 -0.73 41.33
N ALA A 359 -19.70 -1.37 40.16
CA ALA A 359 -20.24 -2.71 39.95
C ALA A 359 -19.15 -3.62 39.39
N LEU A 360 -18.92 -4.75 40.04
CA LEU A 360 -18.07 -5.82 39.52
C LEU A 360 -18.98 -6.86 38.85
N SER A 361 -18.85 -7.01 37.54
CA SER A 361 -19.64 -7.95 36.76
C SER A 361 -18.75 -9.04 36.13
N MET A 362 -19.13 -10.29 36.31
CA MET A 362 -18.45 -11.44 35.67
C MET A 362 -19.50 -12.43 35.18
N PRO A 363 -19.51 -12.76 33.89
CA PRO A 363 -20.41 -13.78 33.38
C PRO A 363 -19.94 -15.17 33.81
N ILE A 364 -20.82 -15.91 34.53
CA ILE A 364 -20.53 -17.27 35.04
C ILE A 364 -20.75 -18.33 33.97
N PHE A 365 -21.83 -18.20 33.17
CA PHE A 365 -22.18 -19.13 32.10
C PHE A 365 -22.69 -18.37 30.89
N ASP A 366 -22.17 -18.67 29.68
CA ASP A 366 -22.54 -18.02 28.44
C ASP A 366 -22.65 -18.98 27.23
N GLY A 367 -22.77 -20.29 27.50
CA GLY A 367 -22.86 -21.30 26.45
C GLY A 367 -21.60 -21.44 25.58
N GLY A 368 -20.43 -21.02 26.06
CA GLY A 368 -19.17 -21.10 25.32
C GLY A 368 -18.85 -19.89 24.42
N ARG A 369 -19.66 -18.84 24.47
CA ARG A 369 -19.48 -17.64 23.61
C ARG A 369 -18.11 -16.99 23.76
N ARG A 370 -17.58 -16.85 24.98
CA ARG A 370 -16.26 -16.26 25.23
C ARG A 370 -15.14 -17.14 24.72
N GLN A 371 -15.26 -18.48 24.92
CA GLN A 371 -14.27 -19.41 24.37
C GLN A 371 -14.21 -19.34 22.86
N ALA A 372 -15.36 -19.40 22.20
CA ALA A 372 -15.44 -19.23 20.74
C ALA A 372 -14.89 -17.88 20.24
N GLY A 373 -15.11 -16.81 21.02
CA GLY A 373 -14.53 -15.49 20.76
C GLY A 373 -13.01 -15.47 20.83
N LEU A 374 -12.44 -16.11 21.85
CA LEU A 374 -10.99 -16.24 22.01
C LEU A 374 -10.38 -17.13 20.93
N ASP A 375 -11.01 -18.25 20.61
CA ASP A 375 -10.53 -19.17 19.57
C ASP A 375 -10.55 -18.49 18.18
N ARG A 376 -11.59 -17.71 17.89
CA ARG A 376 -11.64 -16.88 16.69
C ARG A 376 -10.49 -15.85 16.65
N ALA A 377 -10.25 -15.15 17.76
CA ALA A 377 -9.17 -14.16 17.81
C ALA A 377 -7.79 -14.78 17.59
N ARG A 378 -7.55 -15.99 18.13
CA ARG A 378 -6.32 -16.74 17.89
C ARG A 378 -6.19 -17.19 16.43
N ALA A 379 -7.26 -17.72 15.85
CA ALA A 379 -7.25 -18.12 14.43
C ALA A 379 -6.94 -16.94 13.48
N VAL A 380 -7.48 -15.75 13.77
CA VAL A 380 -7.13 -14.52 13.01
C VAL A 380 -5.65 -14.18 13.18
N TYR A 381 -5.09 -14.28 14.38
CA TYR A 381 -3.66 -14.06 14.58
C TYR A 381 -2.80 -15.08 13.80
N GLU A 382 -3.18 -16.36 13.80
CA GLU A 382 -2.48 -17.41 13.03
C GLU A 382 -2.58 -17.16 11.51
N GLU A 383 -3.73 -16.70 11.03
CA GLU A 383 -3.93 -16.27 9.64
C GLU A 383 -2.97 -15.12 9.29
N ASP A 384 -2.91 -14.07 10.09
CA ASP A 384 -2.05 -12.90 9.86
C ASP A 384 -0.55 -13.28 9.89
N VAL A 385 -0.14 -14.25 10.75
CA VAL A 385 1.22 -14.80 10.73
C VAL A 385 1.53 -15.49 9.40
N ALA A 386 0.59 -16.26 8.85
CA ALA A 386 0.77 -16.91 7.56
C ALA A 386 0.83 -15.88 6.41
N VAL A 387 -0.03 -14.87 6.44
CA VAL A 387 -0.04 -13.75 5.48
C VAL A 387 1.27 -12.98 5.52
N TYR A 388 1.77 -12.65 6.72
CA TYR A 388 3.07 -11.98 6.87
C TYR A 388 4.21 -12.80 6.23
N ARG A 389 4.30 -14.09 6.54
CA ARG A 389 5.33 -14.97 5.96
C ARG A 389 5.23 -15.05 4.45
N GLN A 390 4.00 -15.15 3.91
CA GLN A 390 3.78 -15.17 2.47
C GLN A 390 4.18 -13.84 1.80
N THR A 391 3.90 -12.72 2.44
CA THR A 391 4.30 -11.39 1.94
C THR A 391 5.82 -11.28 1.88
N VAL A 392 6.54 -11.76 2.90
CA VAL A 392 8.00 -11.80 2.90
C VAL A 392 8.55 -12.68 1.78
N LEU A 393 7.99 -13.88 1.59
CA LEU A 393 8.41 -14.78 0.50
C LEU A 393 8.17 -14.15 -0.89
N ASN A 394 7.03 -13.50 -1.08
CA ASN A 394 6.74 -12.79 -2.33
C ASN A 394 7.73 -11.65 -2.57
N ALA A 395 8.10 -10.91 -1.52
CA ALA A 395 9.07 -9.83 -1.61
C ALA A 395 10.46 -10.34 -2.05
N PHE A 396 10.93 -11.45 -1.49
CA PHE A 396 12.17 -12.08 -1.94
C PHE A 396 12.10 -12.53 -3.40
N ARG A 397 11.00 -13.19 -3.78
CA ARG A 397 10.80 -13.61 -5.17
C ARG A 397 10.84 -12.42 -6.14
N GLU A 398 10.14 -11.33 -5.82
CA GLU A 398 10.11 -10.13 -6.69
C GLU A 398 11.50 -9.54 -6.90
N VAL A 399 12.33 -9.50 -5.87
CA VAL A 399 13.73 -9.00 -6.01
C VAL A 399 14.56 -9.96 -6.85
N GLU A 400 14.51 -11.27 -6.59
CA GLU A 400 15.25 -12.29 -7.36
C GLU A 400 14.84 -12.27 -8.83
N ASP A 401 13.53 -12.25 -9.11
CA ASP A 401 13.01 -12.20 -10.48
C ASP A 401 13.53 -10.96 -11.24
N ASN A 402 13.50 -9.78 -10.60
CA ASN A 402 13.95 -8.55 -11.24
C ASN A 402 15.48 -8.48 -11.40
N LEU A 403 16.25 -9.03 -10.47
CA LEU A 403 17.71 -9.14 -10.60
C LEU A 403 18.09 -10.07 -11.75
N ALA A 404 17.48 -11.25 -11.81
CA ALA A 404 17.67 -12.20 -12.92
C ALA A 404 17.29 -11.55 -14.25
N ASN A 405 16.16 -10.86 -14.29
CA ASN A 405 15.65 -10.21 -15.50
C ASN A 405 16.61 -9.14 -16.00
N LEU A 406 17.07 -8.22 -15.16
CA LEU A 406 18.02 -7.17 -15.56
C LEU A 406 19.36 -7.74 -16.05
N ARG A 407 19.88 -8.79 -15.40
CA ARG A 407 21.13 -9.47 -15.81
C ARG A 407 20.94 -10.10 -17.20
N ILE A 408 19.88 -10.86 -17.39
CA ILE A 408 19.61 -11.56 -18.65
C ILE A 408 19.30 -10.55 -19.77
N LEU A 409 18.51 -9.51 -19.51
CA LEU A 409 18.23 -8.45 -20.48
C LEU A 409 19.49 -7.71 -20.91
N SER A 410 20.45 -7.50 -20.04
CA SER A 410 21.74 -6.90 -20.40
C SER A 410 22.49 -7.73 -21.44
N ASP A 411 22.54 -9.05 -21.26
CA ASP A 411 23.21 -9.95 -22.21
C ASP A 411 22.40 -10.12 -23.49
N GLN A 412 21.07 -10.18 -23.40
CA GLN A 412 20.17 -10.22 -24.54
C GLN A 412 20.29 -8.96 -25.41
N THR A 413 20.38 -7.78 -24.79
CA THR A 413 20.56 -6.51 -25.51
C THR A 413 21.87 -6.48 -26.30
N LYS A 414 22.98 -6.95 -25.71
CA LYS A 414 24.28 -7.08 -26.45
C LYS A 414 24.16 -7.99 -27.65
N ALA A 415 23.51 -9.15 -27.50
CA ALA A 415 23.29 -10.09 -28.63
C ALA A 415 22.39 -9.47 -29.69
N GLN A 416 21.34 -8.73 -29.25
CA GLN A 416 20.43 -8.05 -30.16
C GLN A 416 21.08 -6.91 -30.94
N ASP A 417 21.92 -6.09 -30.29
CA ASP A 417 22.67 -5.03 -30.95
C ASP A 417 23.57 -5.62 -32.06
N ALA A 418 24.24 -6.75 -31.80
CA ALA A 418 25.01 -7.46 -32.83
C ALA A 418 24.13 -7.99 -33.99
N ALA A 419 22.92 -8.46 -33.71
CA ALA A 419 21.96 -8.89 -34.72
C ALA A 419 21.46 -7.72 -35.60
N VAL A 420 21.22 -6.55 -34.98
CA VAL A 420 20.87 -5.31 -35.70
C VAL A 420 21.99 -4.92 -36.66
N ASP A 421 23.23 -4.89 -36.18
CA ASP A 421 24.38 -4.52 -37.02
C ASP A 421 24.58 -5.50 -38.19
N ALA A 422 24.48 -6.80 -37.92
CA ALA A 422 24.63 -7.83 -38.97
C ALA A 422 23.51 -7.76 -40.02
N SER A 423 22.25 -7.60 -39.58
CA SER A 423 21.09 -7.50 -40.47
C SER A 423 21.14 -6.22 -41.33
N ALA A 424 21.52 -5.09 -40.73
CA ALA A 424 21.69 -3.82 -41.44
C ALA A 424 22.77 -3.91 -42.50
N ARG A 425 23.89 -4.61 -42.21
CA ARG A 425 24.94 -4.87 -43.19
C ARG A 425 24.46 -5.79 -44.33
N ALA A 426 23.71 -6.86 -44.00
CA ALA A 426 23.13 -7.75 -45.00
C ALA A 426 22.17 -7.01 -45.95
N ALA A 427 21.28 -6.19 -45.40
CA ALA A 427 20.34 -5.40 -46.21
C ALA A 427 21.07 -4.41 -47.12
N LYS A 428 22.10 -3.72 -46.61
CA LYS A 428 22.92 -2.83 -47.47
C LYS A 428 23.56 -3.56 -48.62
N LEU A 429 24.07 -4.77 -48.41
CA LEU A 429 24.67 -5.62 -49.47
C LEU A 429 23.60 -6.08 -50.47
N SER A 430 22.42 -6.54 -49.98
CA SER A 430 21.30 -6.94 -50.84
C SER A 430 20.82 -5.80 -51.73
N HIS A 431 20.67 -4.59 -51.20
CA HIS A 431 20.34 -3.42 -52.00
C HIS A 431 21.39 -3.13 -53.12
N THR A 432 22.67 -3.35 -52.82
CA THR A 432 23.75 -3.18 -53.83
C THR A 432 23.65 -4.23 -54.92
N GLN A 433 23.57 -5.51 -54.55
CA GLN A 433 23.48 -6.64 -55.48
C GLN A 433 22.20 -6.58 -56.36
N TYR A 434 21.09 -6.13 -55.79
CA TYR A 434 19.86 -5.91 -56.57
C TYR A 434 20.03 -4.81 -57.64
N ARG A 435 20.70 -3.70 -57.29
CA ARG A 435 21.02 -2.65 -58.27
C ARG A 435 21.92 -3.14 -59.40
N GLU A 436 22.81 -4.11 -59.12
CA GLU A 436 23.68 -4.77 -60.06
C GLU A 436 23.00 -5.92 -60.84
N GLY A 437 21.74 -6.22 -60.49
CA GLY A 437 20.97 -7.28 -61.12
C GLY A 437 21.36 -8.71 -60.73
N SER A 438 22.12 -8.87 -59.62
CA SER A 438 22.64 -10.16 -59.16
C SER A 438 21.67 -10.97 -58.29
N ILE A 439 20.66 -10.33 -57.72
CA ILE A 439 19.63 -10.94 -56.87
C ILE A 439 18.24 -10.41 -57.21
N SER A 440 17.21 -11.12 -56.74
CA SER A 440 15.80 -10.73 -56.92
C SER A 440 15.36 -9.63 -55.96
N TYR A 441 14.26 -8.94 -56.31
CA TYR A 441 13.65 -7.96 -55.39
C TYR A 441 13.12 -8.63 -54.08
N LEU A 442 12.76 -9.93 -54.16
CA LEU A 442 12.35 -10.70 -52.98
C LEU A 442 13.47 -10.75 -51.94
N ASP A 443 14.72 -10.96 -52.34
CA ASP A 443 15.87 -11.02 -51.43
C ASP A 443 16.08 -9.69 -50.70
N VAL A 444 15.81 -8.56 -51.36
CA VAL A 444 15.84 -7.22 -50.75
C VAL A 444 14.73 -7.08 -49.71
N ILE A 445 13.49 -7.50 -50.03
CA ILE A 445 12.36 -7.46 -49.11
C ILE A 445 12.66 -8.26 -47.82
N GLU A 446 13.21 -9.47 -48.01
CA GLU A 446 13.55 -10.34 -46.86
C GLU A 446 14.64 -9.72 -45.98
N ALA A 447 15.65 -9.12 -46.56
CA ALA A 447 16.70 -8.44 -45.83
C ALA A 447 16.17 -7.20 -45.08
N ASP A 448 15.33 -6.38 -45.70
CA ASP A 448 14.71 -5.21 -45.09
C ASP A 448 13.75 -5.58 -43.95
N ARG A 449 12.98 -6.66 -44.13
CA ARG A 449 12.11 -7.21 -43.06
C ARG A 449 12.94 -7.65 -41.84
N SER A 450 14.07 -8.33 -42.13
CA SER A 450 14.99 -8.77 -41.06
C SER A 450 15.52 -7.57 -40.27
N VAL A 451 16.00 -6.51 -40.94
CA VAL A 451 16.47 -5.29 -40.24
C VAL A 451 15.39 -4.70 -39.37
N LEU A 452 14.19 -4.50 -39.94
CA LEU A 452 13.07 -3.93 -39.21
C LEU A 452 12.71 -4.75 -37.97
N LEU A 453 12.68 -6.08 -38.10
CA LEU A 453 12.41 -6.99 -36.99
C LEU A 453 13.46 -6.84 -35.88
N GLN A 454 14.76 -6.88 -36.23
CA GLN A 454 15.84 -6.75 -35.25
C GLN A 454 15.84 -5.37 -34.56
N GLN A 455 15.61 -4.30 -35.31
CA GLN A 455 15.52 -2.94 -34.74
C GLN A 455 14.31 -2.79 -33.80
N ARG A 456 13.16 -3.36 -34.18
CA ARG A 456 11.98 -3.38 -33.32
C ARG A 456 12.25 -4.09 -32.00
N VAL A 457 12.84 -5.29 -32.04
CA VAL A 457 13.20 -6.05 -30.83
C VAL A 457 14.19 -5.27 -29.98
N ALA A 458 15.17 -4.58 -30.56
CA ALA A 458 16.12 -3.74 -29.81
C ALA A 458 15.43 -2.58 -29.08
N VAL A 459 14.45 -1.93 -29.72
CA VAL A 459 13.64 -0.87 -29.07
C VAL A 459 12.84 -1.44 -27.91
N GLN A 460 12.17 -2.59 -28.10
CA GLN A 460 11.38 -3.24 -27.06
C GLN A 460 12.25 -3.66 -25.86
N LEU A 461 13.44 -4.22 -26.10
CA LEU A 461 14.38 -4.58 -25.04
C LEU A 461 14.86 -3.35 -24.24
N SER A 462 15.06 -2.21 -24.92
CA SER A 462 15.43 -0.97 -24.24
C SER A 462 14.30 -0.48 -23.29
N GLY A 463 13.06 -0.56 -23.73
CA GLY A 463 11.89 -0.24 -22.90
C GLY A 463 11.71 -1.21 -21.74
N GLU A 464 11.88 -2.52 -22.00
CA GLU A 464 11.78 -3.56 -20.97
C GLU A 464 12.87 -3.39 -19.91
N GLN A 465 14.10 -3.05 -20.32
CA GLN A 465 15.19 -2.78 -19.38
C GLN A 465 14.88 -1.61 -18.45
N ALA A 466 14.32 -0.50 -18.98
CA ALA A 466 13.91 0.64 -18.18
C ALA A 466 12.80 0.27 -17.19
N ARG A 467 11.79 -0.46 -17.64
CA ARG A 467 10.68 -0.91 -16.77
C ARG A 467 11.16 -1.91 -15.70
N SER A 468 12.02 -2.85 -16.06
CA SER A 468 12.60 -3.80 -15.10
C SER A 468 13.45 -3.11 -14.04
N ALA A 469 14.13 -2.00 -14.38
CA ALA A 469 14.82 -1.18 -13.40
C ALA A 469 13.84 -0.52 -12.40
N VAL A 470 12.71 0.01 -12.88
CA VAL A 470 11.64 0.55 -12.04
C VAL A 470 11.09 -0.53 -11.10
N GLU A 471 10.78 -1.71 -11.64
CA GLU A 471 10.24 -2.82 -10.85
C GLU A 471 11.23 -3.32 -9.79
N LEU A 472 12.53 -3.34 -10.07
CA LEU A 472 13.54 -3.67 -9.05
C LEU A 472 13.54 -2.62 -7.94
N ILE A 473 13.50 -1.31 -8.27
CA ILE A 473 13.44 -0.24 -7.27
C ILE A 473 12.20 -0.39 -6.40
N ARG A 474 11.04 -0.68 -6.99
CA ARG A 474 9.81 -0.97 -6.27
C ARG A 474 9.96 -2.19 -5.36
N ALA A 475 10.54 -3.29 -5.87
CA ALA A 475 10.70 -4.55 -5.15
C ALA A 475 11.60 -4.41 -3.91
N ILE A 476 12.63 -3.56 -3.96
CA ILE A 476 13.49 -3.25 -2.80
C ILE A 476 12.90 -2.21 -1.85
N GLY A 477 11.66 -1.74 -2.11
CA GLY A 477 10.92 -0.83 -1.23
C GLY A 477 11.14 0.66 -1.53
N GLY A 478 11.55 1.03 -2.74
CA GLY A 478 11.81 2.41 -3.16
C GLY A 478 13.28 2.80 -3.08
N GLY A 479 13.58 4.08 -3.24
CA GLY A 479 14.94 4.60 -3.37
C GLY A 479 15.88 4.28 -2.20
N TRP A 480 17.15 4.27 -2.53
CA TRP A 480 18.23 4.28 -1.55
C TRP A 480 18.79 5.71 -1.47
N GLU A 481 18.72 6.35 -0.31
CA GLU A 481 19.61 7.47 -0.05
C GLU A 481 20.99 6.88 0.26
N ASN A 482 22.02 7.36 -0.43
CA ASN A 482 23.38 7.20 0.08
C ASN A 482 23.37 7.76 1.50
N PRO A 483 23.76 7.02 2.53
CA PRO A 483 23.92 7.60 3.85
C PRO A 483 24.92 8.76 3.67
N VAL A 484 24.41 9.98 3.83
CA VAL A 484 25.30 11.15 4.00
C VAL A 484 26.23 10.76 5.16
N PRO A 485 27.56 10.71 4.97
CA PRO A 485 28.48 10.44 6.07
C PRO A 485 28.09 11.41 7.19
N PRO A 486 28.01 10.97 8.46
CA PRO A 486 27.74 11.89 9.55
C PRO A 486 28.81 12.97 9.47
N GLU A 487 28.38 14.23 9.25
CA GLU A 487 29.27 15.38 9.37
C GLU A 487 29.96 15.24 10.71
N THR A 488 31.30 15.07 10.68
CA THR A 488 32.12 15.15 11.86
C THR A 488 31.81 16.48 12.51
N VAL A 489 30.99 16.45 13.57
CA VAL A 489 30.83 17.60 14.47
C VAL A 489 32.21 17.90 15.01
N ALA A 490 32.88 18.87 14.37
CA ALA A 490 34.12 19.41 14.89
C ALA A 490 33.82 20.01 16.25
N ALA A 491 34.31 19.34 17.28
CA ALA A 491 34.31 19.88 18.62
C ALA A 491 34.96 21.26 18.61
N LYS A 492 34.23 22.24 19.06
CA LYS A 492 34.71 23.52 19.57
C LYS A 492 34.30 23.66 21.00
#